data_cc10b16308ef66b73d7f3c7cf452948d
#
_entry.id   cc10b16308ef66b73d7f3c7cf452948d
#
_cell.length_a   1.000
_cell.length_b   1.000
_cell.length_c   1.000
_cell.angle_alpha   90.00
_cell.angle_beta   90.00
_cell.angle_gamma   90.00
#
_symmetry.space_group_name_H-M   'P 1'
#
loop_
_entity.id
_entity.type
_entity.pdbx_description
1 polymer ?
#
loop_
_entity_poly.entity_id
_entity_poly.type
_entity_poly.pdbx_seq_one_letter_code
_entity_poly.pdbx_strand_id
1 'polypeptide(L)'
;MKNLFLAFTLLGASIASAKTYSITLSSPAAIGDSQLKSGEYKLELKGDSVLVKDGKMVNEFPVHVENEARKFENTSITTSSQGGSNRIEEIRLGGTIVKLVFSN
;
A
#
# COMPACT_ATOMS: atom_id res chain seq x y z
N MET A 1 7.62 -37.83 0.31
CA MET A 1 7.87 -37.47 0.01
C MET A 1 8.11 -36.84 -0.11
N LYS A 2 8.08 -36.71 0.14
CA LYS A 2 8.43 -36.01 -0.07
C LYS A 2 8.48 -34.96 -0.17
N ASN A 3 8.34 -34.92 0.04
CA ASN A 3 8.49 -33.78 -0.13
C ASN A 3 8.40 -32.84 0.08
N LEU A 4 8.25 -32.85 0.53
CA LEU A 4 8.28 -31.86 0.62
C LEU A 4 8.44 -30.97 0.73
N PHE A 5 8.50 -30.94 0.97
CA PHE A 5 8.82 -29.90 0.95
C PHE A 5 8.98 -29.02 0.82
N LEU A 6 8.97 -29.20 1.13
CA LEU A 6 9.31 -28.30 0.86
C LEU A 6 9.10 -27.38 0.69
N ALA A 7 8.77 -27.60 0.85
CA ALA A 7 8.70 -26.73 0.54
C ALA A 7 8.51 -25.91 0.78
N PHE A 8 8.48 -25.95 1.27
CA PHE A 8 8.42 -25.09 1.38
C PHE A 8 8.78 -24.22 1.57
N THR A 9 8.87 -24.35 2.00
CA THR A 9 9.46 -23.54 1.83
C THR A 9 9.40 -22.62 1.50
N LEU A 10 9.03 -22.65 1.58
CA LEU A 10 9.00 -21.79 1.07
C LEU A 10 8.56 -21.06 1.16
N LEU A 11 8.53 -21.38 1.07
CA LEU A 11 7.76 -20.46 1.23
C LEU A 11 7.93 -19.41 2.21
N GLY A 12 8.28 -19.38 3.06
CA GLY A 12 8.57 -18.41 4.06
C GLY A 12 9.38 -17.25 3.56
N ALA A 13 10.21 -17.49 2.61
CA ALA A 13 11.03 -16.42 2.06
C ALA A 13 10.18 -15.30 1.46
N SER A 14 9.07 -15.64 0.81
CA SER A 14 8.23 -14.61 0.24
C SER A 14 7.56 -13.78 1.32
N ILE A 15 7.26 -14.39 2.45
CA ILE A 15 6.69 -13.65 3.56
C ILE A 15 7.70 -12.66 4.12
N ALA A 16 8.96 -13.09 4.21
CA ALA A 16 10.01 -12.25 4.76
C ALA A 16 10.27 -11.02 3.89
N SER A 17 9.96 -11.09 2.60
CA SER A 17 10.22 -9.96 1.71
C SER A 17 9.12 -8.91 1.73
N ALA A 18 8.00 -9.20 2.36
CA ALA A 18 6.90 -8.23 2.43
C ALA A 18 7.26 -7.13 3.41
N LYS A 19 6.97 -5.89 3.01
CA LYS A 19 7.23 -4.73 3.86
C LYS A 19 5.94 -4.03 4.20
N THR A 20 5.87 -3.57 5.43
CA THR A 20 4.69 -2.91 5.95
C THR A 20 5.01 -1.46 6.27
N TYR A 21 4.12 -0.57 5.88
CA TYR A 21 4.26 0.85 6.12
C TYR A 21 2.99 1.35 6.81
N SER A 22 3.13 2.44 7.55
CA SER A 22 1.98 3.03 8.22
C SER A 22 1.65 4.35 7.57
N ILE A 23 0.36 4.60 7.36
CA ILE A 23 -0.11 5.90 6.88
C ILE A 23 -1.24 6.36 7.77
N THR A 24 -1.45 7.67 7.76
CA THR A 24 -2.56 8.28 8.49
C THR A 24 -3.35 9.15 7.53
N LEU A 25 -4.65 8.87 7.42
CA LEU A 25 -5.55 9.72 6.65
C LEU A 25 -6.17 10.73 7.58
N SER A 26 -5.93 12.00 7.33
CA SER A 26 -6.50 13.06 8.17
C SER A 26 -7.95 13.34 7.82
N SER A 27 -8.38 12.93 6.63
CA SER A 27 -9.77 13.05 6.21
C SER A 27 -10.10 11.86 5.33
N PRO A 28 -11.40 11.53 5.18
CA PRO A 28 -11.78 10.39 4.36
C PRO A 28 -11.36 10.58 2.91
N ALA A 29 -10.97 9.47 2.28
CA ALA A 29 -10.56 9.49 0.88
C ALA A 29 -10.85 8.12 0.27
N ALA A 30 -10.98 8.09 -1.05
CA ALA A 30 -11.30 6.85 -1.75
C ALA A 30 -10.09 6.33 -2.49
N ILE A 31 -9.98 5.00 -2.58
CA ILE A 31 -9.09 4.34 -3.52
C ILE A 31 -10.00 3.55 -4.45
N GLY A 32 -10.02 3.93 -5.74
CA GLY A 32 -10.94 3.30 -6.66
C GLY A 32 -12.37 3.50 -6.20
N ASP A 33 -13.07 2.40 -6.00
CA ASP A 33 -14.47 2.43 -5.57
C ASP A 33 -14.62 2.29 -4.06
N SER A 34 -13.53 2.18 -3.33
CA SER A 34 -13.58 1.96 -1.89
C SER A 34 -13.36 3.27 -1.15
N GLN A 35 -14.27 3.57 -0.24
CA GLN A 35 -14.17 4.78 0.58
C GLN A 35 -13.51 4.41 1.90
N LEU A 36 -12.41 5.09 2.22
CA LEU A 36 -11.69 4.88 3.45
C LEU A 36 -11.99 6.02 4.41
N LYS A 37 -12.22 5.68 5.66
CA LYS A 37 -12.43 6.68 6.71
C LYS A 37 -11.09 7.26 7.14
N SER A 38 -11.13 8.42 7.79
CA SER A 38 -9.91 8.95 8.40
C SER A 38 -9.43 7.99 9.48
N GLY A 39 -8.12 7.91 9.66
CA GLY A 39 -7.54 7.02 10.65
C GLY A 39 -6.21 6.48 10.17
N GLU A 40 -5.68 5.53 10.95
CA GLU A 40 -4.41 4.90 10.65
C GLU A 40 -4.61 3.60 9.89
N TYR A 41 -3.73 3.37 8.93
CA TYR A 41 -3.78 2.16 8.10
C TYR A 41 -2.37 1.61 7.96
N LYS A 42 -2.30 0.31 7.79
CA LYS A 42 -1.05 -0.36 7.44
C LYS A 42 -1.09 -0.75 5.99
N LEU A 43 0.00 -0.50 5.30
CA LEU A 43 0.13 -0.85 3.90
C LEU A 43 1.14 -1.98 3.77
N GLU A 44 0.76 -3.02 3.07
CA GLU A 44 1.68 -4.11 2.77
C GLU A 44 1.81 -4.21 1.27
N LEU A 45 3.03 -3.97 0.77
CA LEU A 45 3.27 -3.92 -0.66
C LEU A 45 3.53 -5.33 -1.18
N LYS A 46 2.82 -5.70 -2.24
CA LYS A 46 2.95 -7.03 -2.85
C LYS A 46 3.06 -6.86 -4.35
N GLY A 47 4.29 -6.79 -4.86
CA GLY A 47 4.49 -6.67 -6.30
C GLY A 47 3.80 -5.42 -6.84
N ASP A 48 2.75 -5.61 -7.61
CA ASP A 48 2.01 -4.50 -8.21
C ASP A 48 0.66 -4.28 -7.56
N SER A 49 0.50 -4.72 -6.31
CA SER A 49 -0.70 -4.43 -5.54
C SER A 49 -0.31 -4.08 -4.12
N VAL A 50 -1.23 -3.46 -3.40
CA VAL A 50 -1.00 -3.10 -2.02
C VAL A 50 -2.20 -3.53 -1.19
N LEU A 51 -1.91 -4.11 -0.02
CA LEU A 51 -2.94 -4.42 0.96
C LEU A 51 -3.05 -3.24 1.91
N VAL A 52 -4.27 -2.75 2.08
CA VAL A 52 -4.56 -1.68 3.03
C VAL A 52 -5.31 -2.31 4.18
N LYS A 53 -4.72 -2.25 5.36
CA LYS A 53 -5.24 -2.94 6.53
C LYS A 53 -5.68 -1.93 7.59
N ASP A 54 -6.86 -2.17 8.13
CA ASP A 54 -7.41 -1.36 9.21
C ASP A 54 -7.99 -2.34 10.22
N GLY A 55 -7.18 -2.68 11.23
CA GLY A 55 -7.62 -3.65 12.21
C GLY A 55 -7.96 -4.98 11.54
N LYS A 56 -9.25 -5.29 11.49
CA LYS A 56 -9.72 -6.54 10.91
C LYS A 56 -9.96 -6.47 9.41
N MET A 57 -10.03 -5.27 8.88
CA MET A 57 -10.35 -5.10 7.46
C MET A 57 -9.08 -5.12 6.64
N VAL A 58 -9.14 -5.84 5.53
CA VAL A 58 -8.02 -5.91 4.59
C VAL A 58 -8.59 -5.72 3.19
N ASN A 59 -8.11 -4.72 2.48
CA ASN A 59 -8.49 -4.47 1.10
C ASN A 59 -7.24 -4.47 0.24
N GLU A 60 -7.35 -5.06 -0.93
CA GLU A 60 -6.23 -5.09 -1.88
C GLU A 60 -6.54 -4.21 -3.07
N PHE A 61 -5.56 -3.40 -3.45
CA PHE A 61 -5.71 -2.47 -4.57
C PHE A 61 -4.53 -2.61 -5.51
N PRO A 62 -4.77 -2.52 -6.82
CA PRO A 62 -3.65 -2.47 -7.76
C PRO A 62 -2.95 -1.13 -7.67
N VAL A 63 -1.64 -1.16 -7.80
CA VAL A 63 -0.84 0.06 -7.77
C VAL A 63 0.25 -0.04 -8.82
N HIS A 64 0.70 1.11 -9.28
CA HIS A 64 1.89 1.21 -10.08
C HIS A 64 3.01 1.69 -9.17
N VAL A 65 4.08 0.91 -9.05
CA VAL A 65 5.18 1.23 -8.16
C VAL A 65 6.25 1.96 -8.95
N GLU A 66 6.61 3.15 -8.49
CA GLU A 66 7.68 3.93 -9.11
C GLU A 66 8.77 4.18 -8.09
N ASN A 67 10.01 4.13 -8.55
CA ASN A 67 11.16 4.43 -7.70
C ASN A 67 11.73 5.77 -8.12
N GLU A 68 11.89 6.66 -7.13
CA GLU A 68 12.45 7.97 -7.37
C GLU A 68 13.96 7.94 -7.14
N ALA A 69 14.63 9.00 -7.55
CA ALA A 69 16.09 9.06 -7.42
C ALA A 69 16.53 9.26 -5.98
N ARG A 70 15.69 9.86 -5.15
CA ARG A 70 16.03 10.17 -3.78
C ARG A 70 14.97 9.65 -2.83
N LYS A 71 15.37 9.35 -1.61
CA LYS A 71 14.43 8.93 -0.59
C LYS A 71 13.54 10.09 -0.18
N PHE A 72 12.29 9.76 0.08
CA PHE A 72 11.35 10.74 0.63
C PHE A 72 11.62 10.90 2.11
N GLU A 73 11.61 12.12 2.59
CA GLU A 73 11.84 12.35 4.01
C GLU A 73 10.65 11.93 4.85
N ASN A 74 9.46 12.15 4.33
CA ASN A 74 8.23 11.85 5.06
C ASN A 74 7.27 11.13 4.16
N THR A 75 6.39 10.34 4.78
CA THR A 75 5.29 9.73 4.05
C THR A 75 4.26 10.81 3.74
N SER A 76 3.82 10.88 2.50
CA SER A 76 2.82 11.84 2.09
C SER A 76 1.79 11.19 1.19
N ILE A 77 0.58 11.72 1.23
CA ILE A 77 -0.55 11.20 0.46
C ILE A 77 -1.08 12.34 -0.38
N THR A 78 -1.10 12.12 -1.69
CA THR A 78 -1.63 13.10 -2.63
C THR A 78 -3.04 12.70 -3.01
N THR A 79 -3.98 13.61 -2.85
CA THR A 79 -5.36 13.36 -3.21
C THR A 79 -5.82 14.41 -4.22
N SER A 80 -6.88 14.05 -4.94
CA SER A 80 -7.57 14.99 -5.81
C SER A 80 -9.04 15.00 -5.42
N SER A 81 -9.71 16.13 -5.69
CA SER A 81 -11.14 16.26 -5.43
C SER A 81 -11.88 16.17 -6.74
N GLN A 82 -12.81 15.23 -6.82
CA GLN A 82 -13.65 15.09 -8.00
C GLN A 82 -15.07 14.82 -7.52
N GLY A 83 -15.98 15.69 -7.94
CA GLY A 83 -17.38 15.49 -7.59
C GLY A 83 -17.65 15.51 -6.10
N GLY A 84 -16.86 16.28 -5.34
CA GLY A 84 -17.04 16.38 -3.92
C GLY A 84 -16.38 15.29 -3.11
N SER A 85 -15.68 14.37 -3.77
CA SER A 85 -14.98 13.28 -3.09
C SER A 85 -13.49 13.43 -3.25
N ASN A 86 -12.75 13.08 -2.21
CA ASN A 86 -11.30 13.01 -2.29
C ASN A 86 -10.89 11.63 -2.75
N ARG A 87 -9.96 11.57 -3.69
CA ARG A 87 -9.41 10.30 -4.17
C ARG A 87 -7.92 10.30 -3.96
N ILE A 88 -7.39 9.18 -3.49
CA ILE A 88 -5.95 9.03 -3.31
C ILE A 88 -5.33 8.74 -4.67
N GLU A 89 -4.37 9.55 -5.06
CA GLU A 89 -3.67 9.38 -6.34
C GLU A 89 -2.30 8.78 -6.15
N GLU A 90 -1.58 9.23 -5.12
CA GLU A 90 -0.22 8.77 -4.88
C GLU A 90 0.03 8.68 -3.40
N ILE A 91 0.88 7.73 -3.03
CA ILE A 91 1.41 7.66 -1.67
C ILE A 91 2.93 7.55 -1.80
N ARG A 92 3.63 8.49 -1.19
CA ARG A 92 5.09 8.47 -1.16
C ARG A 92 5.50 7.95 0.21
N LEU A 93 6.31 6.89 0.21
CA LEU A 93 6.65 6.22 1.45
C LEU A 93 7.94 6.80 2.03
N GLY A 94 7.82 7.45 3.18
CA GLY A 94 8.97 8.09 3.83
C GLY A 94 10.06 7.10 4.16
N GLY A 95 11.30 7.53 4.02
CA GLY A 95 12.44 6.67 4.26
C GLY A 95 12.75 5.72 3.12
N THR A 96 11.99 5.79 2.03
CA THR A 96 12.20 4.94 0.85
C THR A 96 12.18 5.79 -0.40
N ILE A 97 12.54 5.17 -1.52
CA ILE A 97 12.42 5.82 -2.83
C ILE A 97 11.11 5.43 -3.52
N VAL A 98 10.21 4.77 -2.82
CA VAL A 98 9.03 4.16 -3.41
C VAL A 98 7.86 5.12 -3.41
N LYS A 99 7.22 5.25 -4.55
CA LYS A 99 6.00 5.99 -4.73
C LYS A 99 4.94 5.05 -5.29
N LEU A 100 3.78 5.00 -4.66
CA LEU A 100 2.68 4.18 -5.10
C LEU A 100 1.69 5.06 -5.85
N VAL A 101 1.39 4.69 -7.09
CA VAL A 101 0.47 5.45 -7.93
C VAL A 101 -0.78 4.61 -8.14
N PHE A 102 -1.91 5.18 -7.81
CA PHE A 102 -3.20 4.49 -7.91
C PHE A 102 -3.92 4.94 -9.17
N SER A 103 -4.43 3.97 -9.91
CA SER A 103 -5.26 4.24 -11.08
C SER A 103 -6.72 4.32 -10.64
N ASN A 104 -7.35 5.43 -10.97
CA ASN A 104 -8.74 5.64 -10.58
C ASN A 104 -9.64 5.72 -11.79
#